data_4ecb8b78fbdfccc5e24eea831b2ea040
#
_entry.id   4ecb8b78fbdfccc5e24eea831b2ea040
#
_cell.length_a   1.000
_cell.length_b   1.000
_cell.length_c   1.000
_cell.angle_alpha   90.00
_cell.angle_beta   90.00
_cell.angle_gamma   90.00
#
_symmetry.space_group_name_H-M   'P 1'
#
loop_
_entity.id
_entity.type
_entity.pdbx_description
1 polymer ?
#
loop_
_entity_poly.entity_id
_entity_poly.type
_entity_poly.pdbx_seq_one_letter_code
_entity_poly.pdbx_strand_id
1 'polypeptide(L)'
;MFTRRYFMGSALSAAAFPTLLSAAPHTTAQPGKFQEPPREIPIVDEVDVIVCGGGPAGISAAVSAARAGASVRLMELQGSLGGVWTSGLLTYIFDFDKSAMDREIVRRLDTYHARVCQNSRDFVYEPEYMKIVCEEMAAEAGVSVLLHCPVVAAYRSEDGKRLTTIVTESKSGRQAWRAKYFIDCTGDGDLAAQAGCGFDMGATPEGFGQPATLNALVLVQDATAMTQYLSNVPEMWKPGGHVDSYKAFLQELQRAGVEPSYFHPTLFHVHDNLCMLMVNHEYKVRVDDVQAISTATLRARAEIHKIVTALNRLGGVWEDLRLVATAEQLGHRCGRRIHGRYTITADDVVAGRTFEDAVTTSRFGIDIHAIDFETNKKETIGRGGIAFRPFQIPLRSLQSKDVSNLFMAGRCISGDFLPHASYRVTGSAVAMGAAIGTYAAQINHLDVPFPEKTHPR
;
A
#
# COMPACT_ATOMS: atom_id res chain seq x y z
N MET A 1 -43.72 -24.80 28.57
CA MET A 1 -44.87 -25.10 27.70
C MET A 1 -45.13 -23.88 26.82
N PHE A 2 -44.39 -23.75 25.71
CA PHE A 2 -44.69 -22.77 24.66
C PHE A 2 -44.46 -23.43 23.32
N THR A 3 -45.49 -23.45 22.53
CA THR A 3 -45.78 -24.18 21.32
C THR A 3 -45.01 -23.62 20.11
N ARG A 4 -44.36 -24.52 19.38
CA ARG A 4 -43.88 -24.30 18.00
C ARG A 4 -45.07 -23.97 17.10
N ARG A 5 -44.96 -22.91 16.31
CA ARG A 5 -45.76 -22.76 15.09
C ARG A 5 -44.86 -22.63 13.87
N TYR A 6 -45.10 -23.52 12.96
CA TYR A 6 -44.57 -23.62 11.60
C TYR A 6 -44.73 -22.32 10.81
N PHE A 7 -43.69 -21.97 10.03
CA PHE A 7 -43.89 -21.19 8.83
C PHE A 7 -43.40 -22.01 7.63
N MET A 8 -44.33 -22.41 6.81
CA MET A 8 -44.10 -23.01 5.51
C MET A 8 -43.72 -21.94 4.49
N GLY A 9 -42.76 -22.30 3.67
CA GLY A 9 -42.66 -22.07 2.24
C GLY A 9 -42.90 -20.64 1.74
N SER A 10 -41.81 -19.94 1.41
CA SER A 10 -41.84 -18.91 0.41
C SER A 10 -40.74 -19.18 -0.61
N ALA A 11 -41.17 -19.35 -1.86
CA ALA A 11 -40.33 -19.56 -3.02
C ALA A 11 -39.25 -18.48 -3.12
N LEU A 12 -38.00 -18.89 -3.27
CA LEU A 12 -36.91 -18.02 -3.68
C LEU A 12 -37.18 -17.54 -5.12
N SER A 13 -37.77 -16.37 -5.25
CA SER A 13 -37.69 -15.62 -6.48
C SER A 13 -36.22 -15.13 -6.61
N ALA A 14 -35.54 -15.65 -7.63
CA ALA A 14 -34.26 -15.14 -8.08
C ALA A 14 -34.46 -13.66 -8.44
N ALA A 15 -34.11 -12.77 -7.53
CA ALA A 15 -33.98 -11.35 -7.83
C ALA A 15 -32.81 -11.22 -8.80
N ALA A 16 -33.12 -11.04 -10.09
CA ALA A 16 -32.18 -10.58 -11.08
C ALA A 16 -31.66 -9.22 -10.58
N PHE A 17 -30.37 -9.15 -10.22
CA PHE A 17 -29.70 -7.89 -10.08
C PHE A 17 -29.81 -7.16 -11.43
N PRO A 18 -30.27 -5.92 -11.47
CA PRO A 18 -30.31 -5.20 -12.71
C PRO A 18 -28.88 -5.07 -13.23
N THR A 19 -28.68 -5.44 -14.49
CA THR A 19 -27.54 -5.04 -15.30
C THR A 19 -27.56 -3.51 -15.41
N LEU A 20 -27.00 -2.86 -14.44
CA LEU A 20 -26.75 -1.42 -14.38
C LEU A 20 -25.26 -1.27 -14.54
N LEU A 21 -24.83 -0.79 -15.64
CA LEU A 21 -24.59 0.57 -16.04
C LEU A 21 -24.25 0.58 -17.53
N SER A 22 -25.23 0.74 -18.37
CA SER A 22 -25.03 1.41 -19.64
C SER A 22 -24.72 2.86 -19.28
N ALA A 23 -23.44 3.25 -19.44
CA ALA A 23 -23.07 4.64 -19.33
C ALA A 23 -23.86 5.41 -20.40
N ALA A 24 -24.78 6.27 -19.96
CA ALA A 24 -25.37 7.27 -20.83
C ALA A 24 -24.23 8.11 -21.43
N PRO A 25 -24.31 8.49 -22.72
CA PRO A 25 -23.29 9.34 -23.29
C PRO A 25 -23.28 10.67 -22.54
N HIS A 26 -22.18 10.91 -21.81
CA HIS A 26 -21.93 12.21 -21.22
C HIS A 26 -21.77 13.21 -22.34
N THR A 27 -22.76 14.07 -22.51
CA THR A 27 -22.60 15.32 -23.27
C THR A 27 -21.44 16.07 -22.64
N THR A 28 -20.41 16.33 -23.43
CA THR A 28 -19.23 17.11 -23.03
C THR A 28 -19.60 18.60 -22.93
N ALA A 29 -20.38 18.95 -21.91
CA ALA A 29 -20.41 20.33 -21.45
C ALA A 29 -19.06 20.55 -20.76
N GLN A 30 -18.27 21.54 -21.18
CA GLN A 30 -17.06 21.91 -20.42
C GLN A 30 -17.49 22.18 -18.97
N PRO A 31 -16.92 21.52 -17.99
CA PRO A 31 -17.29 21.74 -16.61
C PRO A 31 -17.02 23.20 -16.27
N GLY A 32 -18.06 23.93 -15.84
CA GLY A 32 -17.94 25.30 -15.33
C GLY A 32 -16.95 25.31 -14.16
N LYS A 33 -16.15 26.36 -14.03
CA LYS A 33 -15.29 26.57 -12.86
C LYS A 33 -16.13 27.22 -11.75
N PHE A 34 -16.16 26.59 -10.57
CA PHE A 34 -16.67 27.24 -9.37
C PHE A 34 -15.52 27.96 -8.69
N GLN A 35 -15.66 29.24 -8.40
CA GLN A 35 -14.67 30.00 -7.64
C GLN A 35 -15.02 29.94 -6.13
N GLU A 36 -14.20 29.24 -5.37
CA GLU A 36 -14.32 29.20 -3.93
C GLU A 36 -13.98 30.58 -3.32
N PRO A 37 -14.83 31.15 -2.46
CA PRO A 37 -14.53 32.43 -1.84
C PRO A 37 -13.25 32.36 -1.00
N PRO A 38 -12.43 33.42 -0.92
CA PRO A 38 -11.31 33.48 0.01
C PRO A 38 -11.81 33.27 1.45
N ARG A 39 -11.05 32.46 2.21
CA ARG A 39 -11.34 32.18 3.63
C ARG A 39 -10.06 32.09 4.44
N GLU A 40 -10.16 32.45 5.71
CA GLU A 40 -9.11 32.19 6.70
C GLU A 40 -9.24 30.76 7.20
N ILE A 41 -8.12 30.07 7.36
CA ILE A 41 -8.04 28.69 7.84
C ILE A 41 -7.29 28.70 9.17
N PRO A 42 -7.84 28.16 10.27
CA PRO A 42 -7.15 28.15 11.55
C PRO A 42 -5.86 27.31 11.47
N ILE A 43 -4.76 27.87 11.96
CA ILE A 43 -3.54 27.12 12.22
C ILE A 43 -3.73 26.44 13.57
N VAL A 44 -3.78 25.10 13.56
CA VAL A 44 -4.14 24.30 14.74
C VAL A 44 -2.91 23.96 15.57
N ASP A 45 -1.79 23.71 14.90
CA ASP A 45 -0.57 23.25 15.59
C ASP A 45 0.69 23.52 14.74
N GLU A 46 1.81 23.57 15.46
CA GLU A 46 3.15 23.63 14.85
C GLU A 46 4.06 22.63 15.57
N VAL A 47 4.67 21.73 14.80
CA VAL A 47 5.54 20.65 15.30
C VAL A 47 6.86 20.59 14.55
N ASP A 48 7.80 19.77 15.02
CA ASP A 48 9.06 19.59 14.30
C ASP A 48 8.85 18.81 13.01
N VAL A 49 8.06 17.73 13.03
CA VAL A 49 7.86 16.84 11.88
C VAL A 49 6.38 16.53 11.68
N ILE A 50 5.88 16.73 10.46
CA ILE A 50 4.60 16.20 10.02
C ILE A 50 4.85 15.05 9.06
N VAL A 51 4.23 13.89 9.35
CA VAL A 51 4.20 12.71 8.48
C VAL A 51 2.81 12.58 7.87
N CYS A 52 2.72 12.52 6.55
CA CYS A 52 1.46 12.36 5.81
C CYS A 52 1.35 10.94 5.27
N GLY A 53 0.34 10.19 5.72
CA GLY A 53 0.13 8.76 5.45
C GLY A 53 0.67 7.87 6.58
N GLY A 54 -0.22 7.08 7.19
CA GLY A 54 0.06 6.16 8.30
C GLY A 54 0.33 4.71 7.87
N GLY A 55 0.72 4.49 6.62
CA GLY A 55 1.12 3.18 6.10
C GLY A 55 2.47 2.71 6.65
N PRO A 56 3.03 1.58 6.12
CA PRO A 56 4.27 0.98 6.63
C PRO A 56 5.44 1.96 6.77
N ALA A 57 5.63 2.83 5.78
CA ALA A 57 6.67 3.87 5.83
C ALA A 57 6.34 4.95 6.85
N GLY A 58 5.06 5.39 6.89
CA GLY A 58 4.67 6.54 7.72
C GLY A 58 4.67 6.25 9.21
N ILE A 59 4.15 5.08 9.63
CA ILE A 59 4.22 4.69 11.04
C ILE A 59 5.68 4.56 11.48
N SER A 60 6.51 3.98 10.64
CA SER A 60 7.94 3.83 10.91
C SER A 60 8.66 5.19 10.99
N ALA A 61 8.35 6.12 10.08
CA ALA A 61 8.92 7.46 10.08
C ALA A 61 8.49 8.26 11.32
N ALA A 62 7.20 8.24 11.65
CA ALA A 62 6.66 8.97 12.78
C ALA A 62 7.23 8.50 14.11
N VAL A 63 7.23 7.16 14.34
CA VAL A 63 7.78 6.56 15.56
C VAL A 63 9.27 6.84 15.68
N SER A 64 10.02 6.71 14.58
CA SER A 64 11.47 6.95 14.61
C SER A 64 11.83 8.41 14.85
N ALA A 65 11.10 9.35 14.26
CA ALA A 65 11.28 10.78 14.51
C ALA A 65 10.98 11.16 15.97
N ALA A 66 9.86 10.65 16.51
CA ALA A 66 9.48 10.91 17.89
C ALA A 66 10.49 10.32 18.90
N ARG A 67 10.95 9.09 18.68
CA ARG A 67 12.01 8.45 19.51
C ARG A 67 13.35 9.17 19.42
N ALA A 68 13.59 9.89 18.31
CA ALA A 68 14.77 10.75 18.16
C ALA A 68 14.59 12.17 18.76
N GLY A 69 13.46 12.42 19.47
CA GLY A 69 13.21 13.64 20.24
C GLY A 69 12.43 14.74 19.52
N ALA A 70 11.93 14.49 18.31
CA ALA A 70 11.08 15.46 17.60
C ALA A 70 9.62 15.41 18.11
N SER A 71 8.94 16.56 18.12
CA SER A 71 7.49 16.61 18.20
C SER A 71 6.89 16.19 16.84
N VAL A 72 5.98 15.19 16.84
CA VAL A 72 5.51 14.55 15.60
C VAL A 72 4.00 14.52 15.52
N ARG A 73 3.48 14.93 14.34
CA ARG A 73 2.08 14.74 13.93
C ARG A 73 2.03 13.74 12.77
N LEU A 74 1.24 12.68 12.92
CA LEU A 74 0.94 11.70 11.86
C LEU A 74 -0.49 11.90 11.38
N MET A 75 -0.67 12.10 10.07
CA MET A 75 -1.97 12.28 9.44
C MET A 75 -2.27 11.13 8.50
N GLU A 76 -3.43 10.50 8.68
CA GLU A 76 -3.86 9.34 7.90
C GLU A 76 -5.27 9.56 7.34
N LEU A 77 -5.45 9.21 6.08
CA LEU A 77 -6.73 9.28 5.36
C LEU A 77 -7.74 8.26 5.88
N GLN A 78 -7.26 7.06 6.23
CA GLN A 78 -8.10 5.94 6.65
C GLN A 78 -8.43 5.98 8.14
N GLY A 79 -9.31 5.09 8.58
CA GLY A 79 -9.69 4.93 9.98
C GLY A 79 -8.74 4.05 10.81
N SER A 80 -7.61 3.61 10.23
CA SER A 80 -6.61 2.79 10.91
C SER A 80 -5.21 3.06 10.37
N LEU A 81 -4.20 2.86 11.21
CA LEU A 81 -2.80 2.83 10.80
C LEU A 81 -2.46 1.52 10.08
N GLY A 82 -1.33 1.49 9.37
CA GLY A 82 -0.82 0.33 8.64
C GLY A 82 -1.07 0.38 7.12
N GLY A 83 -2.00 1.21 6.63
CA GLY A 83 -2.27 1.41 5.20
C GLY A 83 -2.55 0.10 4.46
N VAL A 84 -1.69 -0.29 3.49
CA VAL A 84 -1.89 -1.53 2.71
C VAL A 84 -1.91 -2.79 3.58
N TRP A 85 -1.29 -2.79 4.74
CA TRP A 85 -1.29 -3.91 5.67
C TRP A 85 -2.63 -4.14 6.36
N THR A 86 -3.39 -3.08 6.58
CA THR A 86 -4.63 -3.07 7.36
C THR A 86 -5.84 -2.73 6.50
N SER A 87 -6.01 -1.48 6.08
CA SER A 87 -7.08 -1.08 5.16
C SER A 87 -7.00 -1.77 3.79
N GLY A 88 -5.80 -2.13 3.34
CA GLY A 88 -5.56 -2.85 2.09
C GLY A 88 -5.59 -4.36 2.20
N LEU A 89 -5.66 -4.93 3.41
CA LEU A 89 -5.67 -6.38 3.71
C LEU A 89 -4.58 -7.19 2.99
N LEU A 90 -3.41 -6.59 2.71
CA LEU A 90 -2.25 -7.32 2.20
C LEU A 90 -1.53 -7.99 3.37
N THR A 91 -1.93 -9.19 3.73
CA THR A 91 -1.45 -9.89 4.92
C THR A 91 -0.09 -10.57 4.74
N TYR A 92 0.50 -10.53 3.56
CA TYR A 92 1.81 -11.12 3.29
C TYR A 92 2.88 -10.05 3.12
N ILE A 93 3.95 -10.16 3.93
CA ILE A 93 5.11 -9.25 3.88
C ILE A 93 6.29 -9.96 3.24
N PHE A 94 6.98 -9.24 2.35
CA PHE A 94 8.23 -9.66 1.69
C PHE A 94 9.40 -8.79 2.12
N ASP A 95 10.59 -9.39 2.12
CA ASP A 95 11.87 -8.71 2.25
C ASP A 95 11.96 -7.82 3.49
N PHE A 96 11.47 -8.33 4.62
CA PHE A 96 11.54 -7.72 5.94
C PHE A 96 12.93 -7.95 6.59
N ASP A 97 13.10 -7.66 7.89
CA ASP A 97 14.34 -7.84 8.64
C ASP A 97 15.52 -6.98 8.12
N LYS A 98 15.29 -5.67 8.00
CA LYS A 98 16.28 -4.70 7.54
C LYS A 98 16.68 -3.68 8.60
N SER A 99 15.84 -3.48 9.61
CA SER A 99 16.01 -2.46 10.63
C SER A 99 15.60 -2.93 12.02
N ALA A 100 15.91 -2.17 13.06
CA ALA A 100 15.40 -2.41 14.40
C ALA A 100 13.87 -2.32 14.47
N MET A 101 13.28 -1.43 13.64
CA MET A 101 11.83 -1.25 13.53
C MET A 101 11.15 -2.52 13.02
N ASP A 102 11.69 -3.15 11.96
CA ASP A 102 11.17 -4.41 11.45
C ASP A 102 11.13 -5.49 12.52
N ARG A 103 12.24 -5.65 13.26
CA ARG A 103 12.35 -6.63 14.34
C ARG A 103 11.40 -6.35 15.50
N GLU A 104 11.11 -5.09 15.78
CA GLU A 104 10.15 -4.70 16.81
C GLU A 104 8.72 -5.08 16.39
N ILE A 105 8.32 -4.77 15.15
CA ILE A 105 7.00 -5.17 14.61
C ILE A 105 6.83 -6.68 14.70
N VAL A 106 7.83 -7.45 14.26
CA VAL A 106 7.81 -8.93 14.34
C VAL A 106 7.62 -9.40 15.78
N ARG A 107 8.41 -8.89 16.74
CA ARG A 107 8.26 -9.27 18.16
C ARG A 107 6.87 -8.98 18.72
N ARG A 108 6.29 -7.83 18.37
CA ARG A 108 4.95 -7.45 18.85
C ARG A 108 3.87 -8.37 18.27
N LEU A 109 3.94 -8.68 16.98
CA LEU A 109 3.05 -9.66 16.36
C LEU A 109 3.19 -11.04 16.97
N ASP A 110 4.41 -11.48 17.28
CA ASP A 110 4.67 -12.75 17.96
C ASP A 110 4.12 -12.78 19.39
N THR A 111 4.16 -11.66 20.12
CA THR A 111 3.55 -11.53 21.45
C THR A 111 2.04 -11.76 21.43
N TYR A 112 1.40 -11.36 20.34
CA TYR A 112 -0.03 -11.58 20.10
C TYR A 112 -0.34 -12.91 19.41
N HIS A 113 0.67 -13.75 19.10
CA HIS A 113 0.52 -14.97 18.30
C HIS A 113 -0.13 -14.70 16.93
N ALA A 114 0.02 -13.48 16.42
CA ALA A 114 -0.66 -12.96 15.23
C ALA A 114 0.14 -13.13 13.94
N ARG A 115 1.14 -14.01 13.92
CA ARG A 115 2.00 -14.23 12.77
C ARG A 115 2.15 -15.72 12.46
N VAL A 116 1.79 -16.09 11.22
CA VAL A 116 2.16 -17.38 10.66
C VAL A 116 3.53 -17.25 10.06
N CYS A 117 4.53 -17.78 10.75
CA CYS A 117 5.92 -17.55 10.44
C CYS A 117 6.47 -18.62 9.49
N GLN A 118 7.12 -18.14 8.46
CA GLN A 118 7.99 -18.96 7.63
C GLN A 118 9.43 -18.64 7.89
N ASN A 119 9.73 -17.35 8.02
CA ASN A 119 11.02 -16.84 8.45
C ASN A 119 10.84 -15.36 8.86
N SER A 120 11.91 -14.70 9.32
CA SER A 120 11.85 -13.29 9.73
C SER A 120 11.68 -12.32 8.56
N ARG A 121 11.91 -12.77 7.33
CA ARG A 121 11.89 -11.91 6.13
C ARG A 121 10.57 -11.93 5.37
N ASP A 122 9.91 -13.08 5.37
CA ASP A 122 8.68 -13.30 4.61
C ASP A 122 7.68 -14.04 5.51
N PHE A 123 6.53 -13.46 5.76
CA PHE A 123 5.54 -14.01 6.67
C PHE A 123 4.13 -13.48 6.41
N VAL A 124 3.15 -14.20 6.92
CA VAL A 124 1.75 -13.78 6.98
C VAL A 124 1.42 -13.33 8.40
N TYR A 125 0.49 -12.42 8.54
CA TYR A 125 0.05 -11.88 9.84
C TYR A 125 -1.45 -11.55 9.81
N GLU A 126 -2.03 -11.40 11.00
CA GLU A 126 -3.40 -10.96 11.20
C GLU A 126 -3.51 -9.43 11.11
N PRO A 127 -4.32 -8.88 10.17
CA PRO A 127 -4.37 -7.44 9.94
C PRO A 127 -4.93 -6.63 11.13
N GLU A 128 -5.80 -7.22 11.96
CA GLU A 128 -6.34 -6.53 13.13
C GLU A 128 -5.25 -6.33 14.20
N TYR A 129 -4.42 -7.34 14.45
CA TYR A 129 -3.28 -7.17 15.36
C TYR A 129 -2.21 -6.23 14.81
N MET A 130 -2.06 -6.13 13.50
CA MET A 130 -1.17 -5.13 12.90
C MET A 130 -1.67 -3.70 13.16
N LYS A 131 -2.98 -3.44 13.18
CA LYS A 131 -3.54 -2.14 13.60
C LYS A 131 -3.11 -1.82 15.03
N ILE A 132 -3.34 -2.76 15.96
CA ILE A 132 -2.98 -2.62 17.38
C ILE A 132 -1.48 -2.34 17.52
N VAL A 133 -0.63 -3.12 16.87
CA VAL A 133 0.84 -2.94 16.92
C VAL A 133 1.24 -1.54 16.45
N CYS A 134 0.68 -1.06 15.34
CA CYS A 134 0.97 0.28 14.84
C CYS A 134 0.51 1.38 15.81
N GLU A 135 -0.67 1.22 16.42
CA GLU A 135 -1.25 2.18 17.37
C GLU A 135 -0.47 2.23 18.69
N GLU A 136 -0.10 1.06 19.24
CA GLU A 136 0.76 0.97 20.43
C GLU A 136 2.12 1.62 20.20
N MET A 137 2.77 1.33 19.07
CA MET A 137 4.07 1.91 18.75
C MET A 137 3.99 3.44 18.62
N ALA A 138 2.92 3.97 18.02
CA ALA A 138 2.69 5.39 17.91
C ALA A 138 2.46 6.04 19.29
N ALA A 139 1.59 5.43 20.12
CA ALA A 139 1.26 5.92 21.46
C ALA A 139 2.48 5.91 22.40
N GLU A 140 3.22 4.82 22.44
CA GLU A 140 4.44 4.67 23.27
C GLU A 140 5.54 5.66 22.86
N ALA A 141 5.62 6.02 21.58
CA ALA A 141 6.57 7.01 21.08
C ALA A 141 6.09 8.46 21.29
N GLY A 142 4.84 8.67 21.71
CA GLY A 142 4.27 9.99 21.87
C GLY A 142 3.89 10.68 20.55
N VAL A 143 3.66 9.90 19.49
CA VAL A 143 3.20 10.43 18.20
C VAL A 143 1.74 10.87 18.30
N SER A 144 1.46 12.13 17.90
CA SER A 144 0.09 12.62 17.81
C SER A 144 -0.53 12.20 16.48
N VAL A 145 -1.51 11.29 16.53
CA VAL A 145 -2.15 10.69 15.35
C VAL A 145 -3.49 11.35 15.05
N LEU A 146 -3.75 11.64 13.78
CA LEU A 146 -5.05 12.04 13.25
C LEU A 146 -5.47 11.06 12.15
N LEU A 147 -6.54 10.32 12.39
CA LEU A 147 -7.22 9.47 11.42
C LEU A 147 -8.34 10.24 10.69
N HIS A 148 -8.78 9.75 9.54
CA HIS A 148 -9.78 10.41 8.69
C HIS A 148 -9.41 11.86 8.35
N CYS A 149 -8.12 12.12 8.13
CA CYS A 149 -7.56 13.45 7.99
C CYS A 149 -6.68 13.57 6.74
N PRO A 150 -7.26 13.60 5.53
CA PRO A 150 -6.52 13.77 4.28
C PRO A 150 -5.86 15.15 4.19
N VAL A 151 -4.63 15.18 3.69
CA VAL A 151 -3.96 16.41 3.27
C VAL A 151 -4.51 16.82 1.91
N VAL A 152 -5.00 18.05 1.80
CA VAL A 152 -5.70 18.56 0.60
C VAL A 152 -5.02 19.77 -0.04
N ALA A 153 -4.04 20.38 0.61
CA ALA A 153 -3.23 21.45 0.03
C ALA A 153 -1.88 21.57 0.77
N ALA A 154 -0.90 22.09 0.06
CA ALA A 154 0.43 22.36 0.58
C ALA A 154 0.95 23.71 0.07
N TYR A 155 1.56 24.50 0.95
CA TYR A 155 1.98 25.87 0.65
C TYR A 155 3.48 26.04 0.93
N ARG A 156 4.18 26.60 -0.06
CA ARG A 156 5.61 26.89 0.03
C ARG A 156 5.86 28.30 0.59
N SER A 157 7.10 28.54 1.03
CA SER A 157 7.64 29.87 1.30
C SER A 157 7.63 30.75 0.04
N GLU A 158 7.77 32.05 0.21
CA GLU A 158 7.75 33.03 -0.90
C GLU A 158 8.84 32.74 -1.95
N ASP A 159 10.01 32.24 -1.54
CA ASP A 159 11.08 31.81 -2.45
C ASP A 159 10.84 30.44 -3.10
N GLY A 160 9.73 29.77 -2.75
CA GLY A 160 9.33 28.47 -3.27
C GLY A 160 10.17 27.27 -2.80
N LYS A 161 11.17 27.49 -1.93
CA LYS A 161 12.17 26.46 -1.60
C LYS A 161 11.78 25.55 -0.44
N ARG A 162 10.89 25.99 0.42
CA ARG A 162 10.49 25.26 1.63
C ARG A 162 8.96 25.09 1.67
N LEU A 163 8.50 23.98 2.15
CA LEU A 163 7.11 23.78 2.56
C LEU A 163 6.94 24.43 3.94
N THR A 164 5.90 25.25 4.11
CA THR A 164 5.62 25.97 5.36
C THR A 164 4.38 25.48 6.05
N THR A 165 3.36 25.13 5.25
CA THR A 165 2.01 24.84 5.75
C THR A 165 1.37 23.77 4.89
N ILE A 166 0.68 22.84 5.52
CA ILE A 166 -0.25 21.93 4.86
C ILE A 166 -1.67 22.21 5.35
N VAL A 167 -2.66 21.84 4.56
CA VAL A 167 -4.07 21.93 4.92
C VAL A 167 -4.71 20.55 4.83
N THR A 168 -5.48 20.24 5.86
CA THR A 168 -6.32 19.03 5.92
C THR A 168 -7.78 19.41 5.83
N GLU A 169 -8.60 18.47 5.33
CA GLU A 169 -10.07 18.56 5.37
C GLU A 169 -10.63 17.39 6.16
N SER A 170 -11.43 17.65 7.18
CA SER A 170 -12.01 16.60 8.03
C SER A 170 -13.39 17.01 8.52
N LYS A 171 -14.02 16.20 9.38
CA LYS A 171 -15.26 16.60 10.06
C LYS A 171 -15.10 17.84 10.95
N SER A 172 -13.87 18.20 11.32
CA SER A 172 -13.55 19.44 12.03
C SER A 172 -13.41 20.65 11.09
N GLY A 173 -13.67 20.47 9.80
CA GLY A 173 -13.48 21.47 8.76
C GLY A 173 -12.04 21.53 8.25
N ARG A 174 -11.73 22.61 7.55
CA ARG A 174 -10.37 22.86 7.03
C ARG A 174 -9.48 23.41 8.11
N GLN A 175 -8.31 22.79 8.27
CA GLN A 175 -7.33 23.13 9.28
C GLN A 175 -5.92 23.22 8.67
N ALA A 176 -5.14 24.22 9.07
CA ALA A 176 -3.76 24.41 8.64
C ALA A 176 -2.80 23.92 9.73
N TRP A 177 -1.68 23.34 9.31
CA TRP A 177 -0.66 22.73 10.16
C TRP A 177 0.71 23.18 9.67
N ARG A 178 1.60 23.48 10.60
CA ARG A 178 2.98 23.89 10.30
C ARG A 178 3.98 22.91 10.85
N ALA A 179 5.10 22.77 10.14
CA ALA A 179 6.23 21.99 10.63
C ALA A 179 7.55 22.52 10.07
N LYS A 180 8.64 22.15 10.74
CA LYS A 180 10.00 22.39 10.20
C LYS A 180 10.29 21.45 9.04
N TYR A 181 9.84 20.18 9.14
CA TYR A 181 10.04 19.14 8.14
C TYR A 181 8.74 18.35 7.87
N PHE A 182 8.62 17.91 6.64
CA PHE A 182 7.46 17.13 6.17
C PHE A 182 7.95 15.84 5.52
N ILE A 183 7.24 14.73 5.78
CA ILE A 183 7.55 13.42 5.20
C ILE A 183 6.30 12.91 4.47
N ASP A 184 6.41 12.76 3.14
CA ASP A 184 5.37 12.16 2.31
C ASP A 184 5.47 10.64 2.38
N CYS A 185 4.53 10.01 3.08
CA CYS A 185 4.33 8.58 3.20
C CYS A 185 2.95 8.16 2.67
N THR A 186 2.30 8.98 1.85
CA THR A 186 0.97 8.72 1.30
C THR A 186 0.94 7.51 0.36
N GLY A 187 2.11 7.04 -0.04
CA GLY A 187 2.32 5.94 -0.98
C GLY A 187 2.20 6.39 -2.43
N ASP A 188 1.35 7.37 -2.72
CA ASP A 188 1.11 7.89 -4.06
C ASP A 188 1.70 9.29 -4.30
N GLY A 189 2.48 9.81 -3.32
CA GLY A 189 3.17 11.09 -3.43
C GLY A 189 2.22 12.29 -3.41
N ASP A 190 1.12 12.19 -2.67
CA ASP A 190 0.05 13.20 -2.71
C ASP A 190 0.50 14.53 -2.10
N LEU A 191 1.24 14.50 -0.97
CA LEU A 191 1.76 15.72 -0.36
C LEU A 191 2.75 16.43 -1.30
N ALA A 192 3.69 15.68 -1.88
CA ALA A 192 4.70 16.25 -2.77
C ALA A 192 4.07 16.81 -4.06
N ALA A 193 3.07 16.13 -4.62
CA ALA A 193 2.32 16.62 -5.78
C ALA A 193 1.55 17.90 -5.46
N GLN A 194 0.89 17.98 -4.31
CA GLN A 194 0.21 19.19 -3.84
C GLN A 194 1.18 20.33 -3.54
N ALA A 195 2.40 20.00 -3.10
CA ALA A 195 3.47 20.96 -2.97
C ALA A 195 4.07 21.40 -4.32
N GLY A 196 3.62 20.86 -5.46
CA GLY A 196 4.08 21.20 -6.79
C GLY A 196 5.46 20.62 -7.12
N CYS A 197 5.85 19.49 -6.50
CA CYS A 197 7.07 18.77 -6.87
C CYS A 197 6.88 18.02 -8.21
N GLY A 198 7.97 17.90 -8.98
CA GLY A 198 8.01 17.08 -10.17
C GLY A 198 7.96 15.59 -9.83
N PHE A 199 7.34 14.80 -10.71
CA PHE A 199 7.24 13.35 -10.55
C PHE A 199 7.06 12.62 -11.88
N ASP A 200 7.39 11.32 -11.89
CA ASP A 200 7.00 10.38 -12.93
C ASP A 200 5.84 9.51 -12.43
N MET A 201 4.99 9.04 -13.34
CA MET A 201 3.87 8.17 -12.99
C MET A 201 3.75 7.00 -13.96
N GLY A 202 3.50 5.80 -13.40
CA GLY A 202 3.27 4.60 -14.19
C GLY A 202 4.47 4.16 -15.04
N ALA A 203 4.16 3.43 -16.11
CA ALA A 203 5.12 2.90 -17.08
C ALA A 203 4.83 3.36 -18.52
N THR A 204 3.67 3.95 -18.76
CA THR A 204 3.24 4.42 -20.08
C THR A 204 3.16 5.95 -20.14
N PRO A 205 3.17 6.55 -21.33
CA PRO A 205 3.03 8.01 -21.48
C PRO A 205 1.75 8.56 -20.83
N GLU A 206 0.67 7.77 -20.79
CA GLU A 206 -0.60 8.14 -20.15
C GLU A 206 -0.56 8.02 -18.62
N GLY A 207 0.55 7.52 -18.05
CA GLY A 207 0.72 7.34 -16.62
C GLY A 207 0.13 6.04 -16.07
N PHE A 208 -0.24 5.08 -16.92
CA PHE A 208 -0.67 3.76 -16.47
C PHE A 208 0.52 2.91 -16.03
N GLY A 209 0.32 2.17 -14.95
CA GLY A 209 1.33 1.28 -14.39
C GLY A 209 0.80 -0.13 -14.15
N GLN A 210 1.43 -0.82 -13.23
CA GLN A 210 1.00 -2.15 -12.81
C GLN A 210 -0.44 -2.11 -12.25
N PRO A 211 -1.23 -3.20 -12.41
CA PRO A 211 -2.62 -3.22 -11.98
C PRO A 211 -2.74 -3.04 -10.46
N ALA A 212 -3.87 -2.48 -10.04
CA ALA A 212 -4.27 -2.45 -8.65
C ALA A 212 -5.00 -3.76 -8.27
N THR A 213 -5.10 -4.05 -6.98
CA THR A 213 -5.77 -5.24 -6.45
C THR A 213 -6.61 -4.87 -5.23
N LEU A 214 -7.82 -5.42 -5.14
CA LEU A 214 -8.61 -5.42 -3.93
C LEU A 214 -8.48 -6.78 -3.26
N ASN A 215 -7.89 -6.85 -2.08
CA ASN A 215 -7.79 -8.09 -1.33
C ASN A 215 -9.07 -8.37 -0.53
N ALA A 216 -9.23 -9.63 -0.08
CA ALA A 216 -10.33 -10.02 0.78
C ALA A 216 -9.86 -11.01 1.86
N LEU A 217 -10.61 -11.07 2.95
CA LEU A 217 -10.53 -12.14 3.93
C LEU A 217 -11.71 -13.10 3.70
N VAL A 218 -11.40 -14.38 3.72
CA VAL A 218 -12.36 -15.45 3.59
C VAL A 218 -12.18 -16.47 4.72
N LEU A 219 -13.30 -17.06 5.15
CA LEU A 219 -13.29 -18.17 6.09
C LEU A 219 -13.53 -19.46 5.30
N VAL A 220 -12.61 -20.42 5.42
CA VAL A 220 -12.73 -21.76 4.86
C VAL A 220 -13.25 -22.74 5.93
N GLN A 221 -13.76 -23.89 5.54
CA GLN A 221 -14.26 -24.89 6.48
C GLN A 221 -13.11 -25.57 7.26
N ASP A 222 -12.04 -25.92 6.53
CA ASP A 222 -10.84 -26.57 7.08
C ASP A 222 -9.61 -26.15 6.26
N ALA A 223 -8.77 -25.29 6.83
CA ALA A 223 -7.56 -24.82 6.18
C ALA A 223 -6.53 -25.95 5.96
N THR A 224 -6.57 -27.01 6.76
CA THR A 224 -5.65 -28.15 6.59
C THR A 224 -5.97 -28.97 5.35
N ALA A 225 -7.25 -29.06 4.99
CA ALA A 225 -7.70 -29.70 3.76
C ALA A 225 -7.39 -28.88 2.50
N MET A 226 -7.04 -27.58 2.69
CA MET A 226 -6.77 -26.63 1.60
C MET A 226 -5.29 -26.47 1.28
N THR A 227 -4.39 -27.22 1.92
CA THR A 227 -2.91 -27.07 1.85
C THR A 227 -2.38 -26.93 0.42
N GLN A 228 -2.93 -27.68 -0.54
CA GLN A 228 -2.52 -27.62 -1.95
C GLN A 228 -2.82 -26.29 -2.63
N TYR A 229 -3.75 -25.48 -2.10
CA TYR A 229 -4.13 -24.16 -2.65
C TYR A 229 -3.50 -23.00 -1.89
N LEU A 230 -2.90 -23.27 -0.73
CA LEU A 230 -2.31 -22.25 0.13
C LEU A 230 -0.87 -21.94 -0.30
N SER A 231 -0.55 -20.66 -0.45
CA SER A 231 0.75 -20.21 -0.93
C SER A 231 1.81 -20.04 0.16
N ASN A 232 1.47 -20.22 1.43
CA ASN A 232 2.34 -19.94 2.58
C ASN A 232 2.47 -21.10 3.56
N VAL A 233 2.28 -22.33 3.13
CA VAL A 233 2.54 -23.51 3.98
C VAL A 233 3.96 -24.03 3.75
N PRO A 234 4.64 -24.56 4.78
CA PRO A 234 6.04 -24.98 4.69
C PRO A 234 6.35 -25.98 3.56
N GLU A 235 5.48 -26.92 3.30
CA GLU A 235 5.60 -27.92 2.25
C GLU A 235 5.58 -27.29 0.86
N MET A 236 4.95 -26.14 0.71
CA MET A 236 4.83 -25.39 -0.55
C MET A 236 6.05 -24.49 -0.82
N TRP A 237 6.94 -24.34 0.15
CA TRP A 237 8.18 -23.56 0.00
C TRP A 237 9.36 -24.38 -0.51
N LYS A 238 9.15 -25.64 -0.81
CA LYS A 238 10.09 -26.41 -1.61
C LYS A 238 10.23 -25.77 -3.00
N PRO A 239 11.37 -25.87 -3.65
CA PRO A 239 11.52 -25.36 -5.01
C PRO A 239 10.37 -25.82 -5.90
N GLY A 240 9.60 -24.87 -6.46
CA GLY A 240 8.40 -25.11 -7.26
C GLY A 240 7.07 -25.20 -6.50
N GLY A 241 7.06 -25.37 -5.18
CA GLY A 241 5.82 -25.56 -4.40
C GLY A 241 4.86 -24.36 -4.48
N HIS A 242 5.38 -23.15 -4.36
CA HIS A 242 4.57 -21.93 -4.52
C HIS A 242 3.94 -21.78 -5.91
N VAL A 243 4.67 -22.18 -6.94
CA VAL A 243 4.19 -22.15 -8.34
C VAL A 243 3.01 -23.09 -8.53
N ASP A 244 2.99 -24.22 -7.86
CA ASP A 244 1.95 -25.21 -8.02
C ASP A 244 0.65 -24.84 -7.30
N SER A 245 0.69 -24.15 -6.14
CA SER A 245 -0.50 -23.76 -5.41
C SER A 245 -1.41 -22.82 -6.21
N TYR A 246 -0.86 -21.81 -6.87
CA TYR A 246 -1.68 -20.90 -7.67
C TYR A 246 -2.26 -21.60 -8.91
N LYS A 247 -1.54 -22.57 -9.51
CA LYS A 247 -2.05 -23.36 -10.63
C LYS A 247 -3.22 -24.24 -10.18
N ALA A 248 -3.05 -24.93 -9.04
CA ALA A 248 -4.11 -25.74 -8.47
C ALA A 248 -5.35 -24.88 -8.16
N PHE A 249 -5.15 -23.70 -7.59
CA PHE A 249 -6.25 -22.79 -7.30
C PHE A 249 -6.90 -22.23 -8.57
N LEU A 250 -6.12 -21.89 -9.60
CA LEU A 250 -6.64 -21.44 -10.90
C LEU A 250 -7.50 -22.53 -11.57
N GLN A 251 -7.11 -23.80 -11.46
CA GLN A 251 -7.92 -24.92 -11.95
C GLN A 251 -9.27 -25.02 -11.23
N GLU A 252 -9.31 -24.81 -9.92
CA GLU A 252 -10.58 -24.79 -9.17
C GLU A 252 -11.49 -23.63 -9.59
N LEU A 253 -10.93 -22.46 -9.85
CA LEU A 253 -11.68 -21.32 -10.40
C LEU A 253 -12.28 -21.65 -11.76
N GLN A 254 -11.50 -22.31 -12.63
CA GLN A 254 -11.97 -22.78 -13.94
C GLN A 254 -13.07 -23.86 -13.81
N ARG A 255 -12.92 -24.82 -12.89
CA ARG A 255 -13.95 -25.82 -12.58
C ARG A 255 -15.25 -25.17 -12.07
N ALA A 256 -15.13 -24.10 -11.29
CA ALA A 256 -16.25 -23.31 -10.82
C ALA A 256 -16.87 -22.41 -11.90
N GLY A 257 -16.35 -22.43 -13.14
CA GLY A 257 -16.83 -21.65 -14.27
C GLY A 257 -16.54 -20.15 -14.17
N VAL A 258 -15.46 -19.77 -13.47
CA VAL A 258 -15.02 -18.37 -13.33
C VAL A 258 -13.62 -18.17 -13.88
N GLU A 259 -13.42 -17.10 -14.62
CA GLU A 259 -12.11 -16.64 -15.07
C GLU A 259 -11.74 -15.41 -14.23
N PRO A 260 -10.65 -15.49 -13.40
CA PRO A 260 -10.25 -14.35 -12.61
C PRO A 260 -9.51 -13.33 -13.47
N SER A 261 -9.57 -12.05 -13.10
CA SER A 261 -8.79 -11.00 -13.76
C SER A 261 -7.29 -11.06 -13.43
N TYR A 262 -6.90 -11.87 -12.44
CA TYR A 262 -5.53 -12.16 -12.06
C TYR A 262 -5.19 -13.65 -12.23
N PHE A 263 -4.32 -13.99 -13.19
CA PHE A 263 -3.98 -15.38 -13.52
C PHE A 263 -2.92 -16.02 -12.61
N HIS A 264 -2.58 -15.37 -11.53
CA HIS A 264 -1.78 -15.94 -10.45
C HIS A 264 -2.55 -15.83 -9.12
N PRO A 265 -3.79 -16.37 -9.06
CA PRO A 265 -4.64 -16.24 -7.88
C PRO A 265 -3.95 -16.85 -6.67
N THR A 266 -4.05 -16.18 -5.53
CA THR A 266 -3.29 -16.55 -4.34
C THR A 266 -4.21 -16.60 -3.14
N LEU A 267 -4.04 -17.64 -2.33
CA LEU A 267 -4.70 -17.82 -1.05
C LEU A 267 -3.62 -17.97 0.03
N PHE A 268 -3.62 -17.09 1.02
CA PHE A 268 -2.69 -17.13 2.14
C PHE A 268 -3.41 -17.49 3.43
N HIS A 269 -2.90 -18.50 4.14
CA HIS A 269 -3.38 -18.86 5.46
C HIS A 269 -2.98 -17.79 6.48
N VAL A 270 -3.95 -17.18 7.16
CA VAL A 270 -3.73 -16.09 8.12
C VAL A 270 -3.74 -16.63 9.54
N HIS A 271 -4.80 -17.32 9.95
CA HIS A 271 -4.95 -17.93 11.26
C HIS A 271 -6.14 -18.90 11.26
N ASP A 272 -6.04 -20.05 11.91
CA ASP A 272 -7.09 -21.08 11.96
C ASP A 272 -7.67 -21.34 10.55
N ASN A 273 -8.94 -21.02 10.34
CA ASN A 273 -9.62 -21.16 9.05
C ASN A 273 -9.73 -19.82 8.28
N LEU A 274 -9.08 -18.75 8.75
CA LEU A 274 -9.06 -17.47 8.08
C LEU A 274 -7.94 -17.43 7.02
N CYS A 275 -8.32 -17.05 5.81
CA CYS A 275 -7.39 -16.91 4.69
C CYS A 275 -7.53 -15.52 4.05
N MET A 276 -6.44 -15.00 3.49
CA MET A 276 -6.45 -13.84 2.61
C MET A 276 -6.51 -14.31 1.15
N LEU A 277 -7.42 -13.72 0.40
CA LEU A 277 -7.71 -14.00 -0.99
C LEU A 277 -7.26 -12.85 -1.88
N MET A 278 -6.40 -13.14 -2.87
CA MET A 278 -5.97 -12.22 -3.90
C MET A 278 -6.22 -12.83 -5.28
N VAL A 279 -7.29 -12.37 -5.96
CA VAL A 279 -7.81 -13.00 -7.18
C VAL A 279 -8.10 -12.01 -8.31
N ASN A 280 -7.90 -10.71 -8.09
CA ASN A 280 -8.25 -9.70 -9.07
C ASN A 280 -7.11 -8.76 -9.41
N HIS A 281 -7.16 -8.25 -10.63
CA HIS A 281 -6.36 -7.13 -11.12
C HIS A 281 -7.26 -6.09 -11.78
N GLU A 282 -7.08 -4.85 -11.37
CA GLU A 282 -7.72 -3.69 -11.95
C GLU A 282 -6.71 -2.91 -12.79
N TYR A 283 -6.90 -2.98 -14.11
CA TYR A 283 -5.97 -2.40 -15.08
C TYR A 283 -6.30 -0.95 -15.40
N LYS A 284 -5.29 -0.17 -15.76
CA LYS A 284 -5.42 1.22 -16.23
C LYS A 284 -6.10 2.14 -15.20
N VAL A 285 -5.84 1.89 -13.91
CA VAL A 285 -6.33 2.73 -12.80
C VAL A 285 -5.21 3.66 -12.36
N ARG A 286 -5.37 4.96 -12.57
CA ARG A 286 -4.45 5.98 -12.08
C ARG A 286 -4.81 6.36 -10.65
N VAL A 287 -3.80 6.67 -9.84
CA VAL A 287 -3.96 7.06 -8.43
C VAL A 287 -4.56 8.46 -8.23
N ASP A 288 -4.58 9.26 -9.27
CA ASP A 288 -5.12 10.63 -9.30
C ASP A 288 -6.49 10.72 -9.99
N ASP A 289 -7.13 9.58 -10.31
CA ASP A 289 -8.46 9.51 -10.91
C ASP A 289 -9.44 8.80 -9.96
N VAL A 290 -10.13 9.59 -9.14
CA VAL A 290 -11.09 9.07 -8.15
C VAL A 290 -12.24 8.30 -8.79
N GLN A 291 -12.65 8.66 -10.01
CA GLN A 291 -13.73 7.95 -10.71
C GLN A 291 -13.25 6.56 -11.16
N ALA A 292 -12.03 6.46 -11.69
CA ALA A 292 -11.44 5.18 -12.07
C ALA A 292 -11.22 4.29 -10.84
N ILE A 293 -10.69 4.85 -9.73
CA ILE A 293 -10.49 4.14 -8.46
C ILE A 293 -11.83 3.60 -7.92
N SER A 294 -12.87 4.43 -7.89
CA SER A 294 -14.20 4.03 -7.40
C SER A 294 -14.78 2.89 -8.24
N THR A 295 -14.73 3.04 -9.57
CA THR A 295 -15.24 2.04 -10.52
C THR A 295 -14.48 0.72 -10.37
N ALA A 296 -13.15 0.77 -10.28
CA ALA A 296 -12.30 -0.39 -10.08
C ALA A 296 -12.60 -1.10 -8.75
N THR A 297 -12.76 -0.34 -7.66
CA THR A 297 -13.09 -0.89 -6.34
C THR A 297 -14.41 -1.65 -6.37
N LEU A 298 -15.45 -1.07 -6.97
CA LEU A 298 -16.76 -1.72 -7.08
C LEU A 298 -16.69 -2.99 -7.95
N ARG A 299 -15.98 -2.95 -9.07
CA ARG A 299 -15.80 -4.08 -9.98
C ARG A 299 -15.01 -5.21 -9.33
N ALA A 300 -13.89 -4.91 -8.68
CA ALA A 300 -13.07 -5.88 -7.96
C ALA A 300 -13.86 -6.57 -6.84
N ARG A 301 -14.69 -5.83 -6.10
CA ARG A 301 -15.54 -6.39 -5.05
C ARG A 301 -16.61 -7.32 -5.62
N ALA A 302 -17.21 -6.95 -6.76
CA ALA A 302 -18.16 -7.80 -7.46
C ALA A 302 -17.50 -9.10 -7.99
N GLU A 303 -16.28 -9.02 -8.51
CA GLU A 303 -15.49 -10.18 -8.94
C GLU A 303 -15.19 -11.12 -7.76
N ILE A 304 -14.71 -10.59 -6.63
CA ILE A 304 -14.49 -11.38 -5.40
C ILE A 304 -15.76 -12.13 -4.98
N HIS A 305 -16.89 -11.42 -4.92
CA HIS A 305 -18.16 -12.04 -4.56
C HIS A 305 -18.59 -13.15 -5.54
N LYS A 306 -18.43 -12.91 -6.84
CA LYS A 306 -18.69 -13.92 -7.88
C LYS A 306 -17.81 -15.15 -7.68
N ILE A 307 -16.53 -14.98 -7.43
CA ILE A 307 -15.55 -16.07 -7.22
C ILE A 307 -15.91 -16.87 -5.97
N VAL A 308 -16.10 -16.22 -4.82
CA VAL A 308 -16.45 -16.88 -3.56
C VAL A 308 -17.76 -17.67 -3.71
N THR A 309 -18.76 -17.09 -4.36
CA THR A 309 -20.05 -17.78 -4.61
C THR A 309 -19.89 -18.99 -5.53
N ALA A 310 -19.07 -18.89 -6.57
CA ALA A 310 -18.85 -19.98 -7.51
C ALA A 310 -18.09 -21.15 -6.87
N LEU A 311 -17.02 -20.85 -6.11
CA LEU A 311 -16.27 -21.85 -5.35
C LEU A 311 -17.16 -22.56 -4.31
N ASN A 312 -17.96 -21.81 -3.55
CA ASN A 312 -18.89 -22.39 -2.59
C ASN A 312 -19.86 -23.40 -3.25
N ARG A 313 -20.39 -23.05 -4.43
CA ARG A 313 -21.26 -23.96 -5.21
C ARG A 313 -20.55 -25.22 -5.71
N LEU A 314 -19.22 -25.15 -5.86
CA LEU A 314 -18.43 -26.30 -6.28
C LEU A 314 -18.42 -27.39 -5.21
N GLY A 315 -18.62 -27.02 -3.93
CA GLY A 315 -18.62 -27.93 -2.79
C GLY A 315 -17.23 -28.51 -2.46
N GLY A 316 -17.20 -29.63 -1.75
CA GLY A 316 -15.96 -30.25 -1.31
C GLY A 316 -15.21 -29.35 -0.33
N VAL A 317 -13.92 -29.12 -0.56
CA VAL A 317 -13.10 -28.24 0.32
C VAL A 317 -13.53 -26.75 0.28
N TRP A 318 -14.35 -26.37 -0.70
CA TRP A 318 -14.90 -25.02 -0.85
C TRP A 318 -16.30 -24.86 -0.24
N GLU A 319 -16.89 -25.94 0.28
CA GLU A 319 -18.18 -25.87 0.95
C GLU A 319 -18.10 -24.92 2.14
N ASP A 320 -19.14 -24.13 2.34
CA ASP A 320 -19.21 -23.10 3.39
C ASP A 320 -18.11 -22.00 3.33
N LEU A 321 -17.41 -21.85 2.19
CA LEU A 321 -16.52 -20.72 1.97
C LEU A 321 -17.28 -19.40 2.16
N ARG A 322 -16.81 -18.53 3.05
CA ARG A 322 -17.48 -17.27 3.39
C ARG A 322 -16.57 -16.07 3.15
N LEU A 323 -17.11 -15.04 2.52
CA LEU A 323 -16.48 -13.73 2.46
C LEU A 323 -16.62 -13.05 3.83
N VAL A 324 -15.50 -12.76 4.48
CA VAL A 324 -15.45 -12.08 5.79
C VAL A 324 -15.39 -10.57 5.61
N ALA A 325 -14.44 -10.12 4.80
CA ALA A 325 -14.23 -8.70 4.52
C ALA A 325 -13.57 -8.51 3.16
N THR A 326 -13.82 -7.38 2.52
CA THR A 326 -12.99 -6.86 1.42
C THR A 326 -12.23 -5.64 1.90
N ALA A 327 -11.05 -5.41 1.34
CA ALA A 327 -10.28 -4.22 1.66
C ALA A 327 -11.09 -2.94 1.43
N GLU A 328 -10.86 -1.94 2.26
CA GLU A 328 -11.41 -0.59 2.11
C GLU A 328 -10.62 0.19 1.05
N GLN A 329 -9.31 -0.06 1.00
CA GLN A 329 -8.37 0.59 0.10
C GLN A 329 -7.98 -0.33 -1.04
N LEU A 330 -8.16 0.15 -2.29
CA LEU A 330 -7.60 -0.49 -3.46
C LEU A 330 -6.05 -0.42 -3.40
N GLY A 331 -5.40 -1.57 -3.48
CA GLY A 331 -3.95 -1.68 -3.38
C GLY A 331 -3.27 -1.33 -4.70
N HIS A 332 -2.82 -0.10 -4.85
CA HIS A 332 -2.04 0.36 -6.01
C HIS A 332 -0.58 -0.11 -5.90
N ARG A 333 -0.07 -0.72 -6.96
CA ARG A 333 1.35 -1.09 -7.09
C ARG A 333 2.21 0.08 -7.56
N CYS A 334 1.64 0.96 -8.37
CA CYS A 334 2.32 2.14 -8.93
C CYS A 334 1.52 3.39 -8.61
N GLY A 335 2.25 4.43 -8.18
CA GLY A 335 1.75 5.79 -8.00
C GLY A 335 2.73 6.79 -8.59
N ARG A 336 2.77 8.01 -8.08
CA ARG A 336 3.80 9.00 -8.42
C ARG A 336 5.13 8.60 -7.79
N ARG A 337 6.21 8.72 -8.55
CA ARG A 337 7.59 8.64 -8.09
C ARG A 337 8.15 10.05 -8.11
N ILE A 338 8.27 10.66 -6.94
CA ILE A 338 8.64 12.06 -6.79
C ILE A 338 10.12 12.24 -7.15
N HIS A 339 10.43 13.30 -7.89
CA HIS A 339 11.81 13.61 -8.26
C HIS A 339 12.63 13.94 -7.02
N GLY A 340 13.59 13.08 -6.71
CA GLY A 340 14.53 13.22 -5.60
C GLY A 340 15.85 13.86 -6.05
N ARG A 341 16.74 14.09 -5.09
CA ARG A 341 18.11 14.50 -5.35
C ARG A 341 18.95 13.43 -6.04
N TYR A 342 18.49 12.20 -5.99
CA TYR A 342 19.01 11.06 -6.74
C TYR A 342 17.82 10.22 -7.23
N THR A 343 17.90 9.74 -8.48
CA THR A 343 16.94 8.80 -9.04
C THR A 343 17.59 7.43 -9.13
N ILE A 344 17.04 6.43 -8.46
CA ILE A 344 17.52 5.05 -8.55
C ILE A 344 17.19 4.52 -9.96
N THR A 345 18.20 4.03 -10.67
CA THR A 345 18.07 3.60 -12.08
C THR A 345 18.14 2.07 -12.25
N ALA A 346 17.76 1.59 -13.42
CA ALA A 346 17.93 0.19 -13.80
C ALA A 346 19.40 -0.25 -13.72
N ASP A 347 20.36 0.65 -14.05
CA ASP A 347 21.79 0.37 -13.98
C ASP A 347 22.26 0.15 -12.53
N ASP A 348 21.66 0.82 -11.56
CA ASP A 348 21.94 0.59 -10.13
C ASP A 348 21.56 -0.82 -9.71
N VAL A 349 20.42 -1.32 -10.22
CA VAL A 349 19.95 -2.69 -9.96
C VAL A 349 20.87 -3.73 -10.59
N VAL A 350 21.25 -3.53 -11.85
CA VAL A 350 22.15 -4.44 -12.57
C VAL A 350 23.53 -4.50 -11.92
N ALA A 351 24.04 -3.34 -11.49
CA ALA A 351 25.33 -3.23 -10.82
C ALA A 351 25.31 -3.76 -9.37
N GLY A 352 24.13 -3.85 -8.73
CA GLY A 352 24.03 -4.05 -7.28
C GLY A 352 24.69 -2.89 -6.52
N ARG A 353 24.37 -1.66 -6.93
CA ARG A 353 25.07 -0.45 -6.48
C ARG A 353 24.96 -0.22 -4.97
N THR A 354 26.08 0.20 -4.39
CA THR A 354 26.20 0.63 -3.00
C THR A 354 26.40 2.14 -2.93
N PHE A 355 25.99 2.75 -1.81
CA PHE A 355 26.08 4.20 -1.61
C PHE A 355 26.59 4.52 -0.20
N GLU A 356 27.36 5.58 -0.05
CA GLU A 356 27.83 6.07 1.26
C GLU A 356 26.68 6.52 2.17
N ASP A 357 25.60 7.06 1.57
CA ASP A 357 24.39 7.52 2.23
C ASP A 357 23.26 6.48 2.16
N ALA A 358 23.57 5.19 2.08
CA ALA A 358 22.59 4.13 2.02
C ALA A 358 21.73 4.06 3.30
N VAL A 359 20.41 4.00 3.12
CA VAL A 359 19.45 3.85 4.23
C VAL A 359 18.99 2.40 4.41
N THR A 360 18.95 1.64 3.31
CA THR A 360 18.59 0.21 3.33
C THR A 360 19.03 -0.47 2.04
N THR A 361 18.88 -1.82 2.00
CA THR A 361 19.14 -2.64 0.81
C THR A 361 17.85 -3.30 0.35
N SER A 362 17.47 -3.13 -0.92
CA SER A 362 16.42 -3.91 -1.56
C SER A 362 17.00 -5.26 -2.01
N ARG A 363 16.43 -6.34 -1.48
CA ARG A 363 16.79 -7.73 -1.81
C ARG A 363 15.67 -8.44 -2.57
N PHE A 364 14.52 -7.80 -2.68
CA PHE A 364 13.37 -8.30 -3.43
C PHE A 364 13.61 -8.12 -4.93
N GLY A 365 13.44 -9.18 -5.71
CA GLY A 365 13.61 -9.14 -7.16
C GLY A 365 12.62 -8.19 -7.84
N ILE A 366 12.89 -7.89 -9.12
CA ILE A 366 11.94 -7.11 -9.93
C ILE A 366 10.68 -7.93 -10.09
N ASP A 367 9.54 -7.33 -9.75
CA ASP A 367 8.22 -7.93 -9.76
C ASP A 367 7.24 -7.00 -10.48
N ILE A 368 7.06 -7.26 -11.78
CA ILE A 368 6.21 -6.47 -12.65
C ILE A 368 4.99 -7.29 -13.02
N HIS A 369 3.84 -6.93 -12.47
CA HIS A 369 2.57 -7.49 -12.90
C HIS A 369 2.19 -6.95 -14.27
N ALA A 370 1.70 -7.83 -15.14
CA ALA A 370 1.27 -7.45 -16.48
C ALA A 370 0.31 -6.26 -16.48
N ILE A 371 0.55 -5.29 -17.34
CA ILE A 371 -0.18 -4.00 -17.34
C ILE A 371 -1.54 -4.07 -18.04
N ASP A 372 -1.86 -5.20 -18.67
CA ASP A 372 -3.15 -5.46 -19.30
C ASP A 372 -3.55 -6.93 -19.18
N PHE A 373 -4.83 -7.20 -19.43
CA PHE A 373 -5.42 -8.52 -19.24
C PHE A 373 -4.88 -9.58 -20.21
N GLU A 374 -4.60 -9.24 -21.46
CA GLU A 374 -4.12 -10.19 -22.46
C GLU A 374 -2.66 -10.60 -22.21
N THR A 375 -1.84 -9.66 -21.78
CA THR A 375 -0.47 -9.96 -21.33
C THR A 375 -0.50 -10.82 -20.07
N ASN A 376 -1.40 -10.54 -19.13
CA ASN A 376 -1.54 -11.30 -17.88
C ASN A 376 -1.90 -12.78 -18.12
N LYS A 377 -2.63 -13.12 -19.17
CA LYS A 377 -2.92 -14.51 -19.54
C LYS A 377 -1.66 -15.28 -19.97
N LYS A 378 -0.68 -14.60 -20.54
CA LYS A 378 0.55 -15.20 -21.08
C LYS A 378 1.71 -15.19 -20.10
N GLU A 379 1.93 -14.06 -19.48
CA GLU A 379 2.99 -13.83 -18.49
C GLU A 379 2.49 -12.90 -17.41
N THR A 380 2.01 -13.46 -16.30
CA THR A 380 1.39 -12.69 -15.21
C THR A 380 2.36 -11.78 -14.50
N ILE A 381 3.61 -12.25 -14.27
CA ILE A 381 4.66 -11.55 -13.54
C ILE A 381 5.96 -11.61 -14.33
N GLY A 382 6.41 -10.44 -14.80
CA GLY A 382 7.67 -10.28 -15.51
C GLY A 382 8.83 -9.84 -14.61
N ARG A 383 10.04 -10.05 -15.05
CA ARG A 383 11.29 -9.69 -14.36
C ARG A 383 12.00 -8.48 -14.98
N GLY A 384 11.36 -7.78 -15.91
CA GLY A 384 11.86 -6.57 -16.55
C GLY A 384 13.02 -6.75 -17.54
N GLY A 385 13.41 -7.99 -17.83
CA GLY A 385 14.45 -8.31 -18.84
C GLY A 385 15.88 -7.91 -18.46
N ILE A 386 16.13 -7.52 -17.19
CA ILE A 386 17.45 -7.12 -16.69
C ILE A 386 17.93 -8.08 -15.58
N ALA A 387 19.25 -8.18 -15.40
CA ALA A 387 19.84 -8.91 -14.28
C ALA A 387 19.56 -8.17 -12.97
N PHE A 388 19.05 -8.90 -11.98
CA PHE A 388 18.82 -8.37 -10.65
C PHE A 388 19.97 -8.70 -9.72
N ARG A 389 20.46 -7.69 -9.01
CA ARG A 389 21.32 -7.85 -7.83
C ARG A 389 20.75 -7.01 -6.69
N PRO A 390 20.88 -7.46 -5.42
CA PRO A 390 20.55 -6.60 -4.28
C PRO A 390 21.28 -5.27 -4.39
N PHE A 391 20.54 -4.17 -4.25
CA PHE A 391 21.07 -2.81 -4.39
C PHE A 391 20.64 -1.94 -3.21
N GLN A 392 21.42 -0.92 -2.91
CA GLN A 392 21.13 -0.01 -1.82
C GLN A 392 20.23 1.14 -2.27
N ILE A 393 19.45 1.66 -1.34
CA ILE A 393 18.61 2.84 -1.50
C ILE A 393 19.33 4.00 -0.80
N PRO A 394 19.79 5.05 -1.52
CA PRO A 394 20.48 6.17 -0.92
C PRO A 394 19.49 7.18 -0.30
N LEU A 395 19.91 7.86 0.78
CA LEU A 395 19.13 8.91 1.44
C LEU A 395 18.65 9.99 0.46
N ARG A 396 19.49 10.34 -0.52
CA ARG A 396 19.19 11.34 -1.55
C ARG A 396 17.98 11.00 -2.43
N SER A 397 17.60 9.72 -2.55
CA SER A 397 16.39 9.31 -3.27
C SER A 397 15.12 9.54 -2.45
N LEU A 398 15.26 9.76 -1.13
CA LEU A 398 14.16 10.09 -0.21
C LEU A 398 14.02 11.61 0.03
N GLN A 399 14.87 12.43 -0.59
CA GLN A 399 14.87 13.89 -0.44
C GLN A 399 14.31 14.54 -1.69
N SER A 400 13.27 15.37 -1.57
CA SER A 400 12.74 16.12 -2.70
C SER A 400 13.82 16.99 -3.36
N LYS A 401 13.86 16.98 -4.69
CA LYS A 401 14.70 17.88 -5.49
C LYS A 401 14.20 19.32 -5.42
N ASP A 402 12.88 19.50 -5.31
CA ASP A 402 12.21 20.79 -5.50
C ASP A 402 11.94 21.54 -4.18
N VAL A 403 11.86 20.81 -3.05
CA VAL A 403 11.51 21.37 -1.73
C VAL A 403 12.48 20.85 -0.68
N SER A 404 13.25 21.74 -0.07
CA SER A 404 14.41 21.39 0.75
C SER A 404 14.07 20.68 2.08
N ASN A 405 12.87 20.88 2.64
CA ASN A 405 12.40 20.27 3.88
C ASN A 405 11.27 19.27 3.67
N LEU A 406 11.13 18.73 2.46
CA LEU A 406 10.19 17.67 2.12
C LEU A 406 10.96 16.39 1.80
N PHE A 407 10.57 15.32 2.49
CA PHE A 407 11.11 13.98 2.32
C PHE A 407 10.03 13.03 1.85
N MET A 408 10.42 11.87 1.34
CA MET A 408 9.54 10.81 0.90
C MET A 408 9.98 9.47 1.49
N ALA A 409 9.04 8.54 1.73
CA ALA A 409 9.35 7.16 2.04
C ALA A 409 8.28 6.19 1.50
N GLY A 410 8.71 4.99 1.12
CA GLY A 410 7.83 3.99 0.53
C GLY A 410 7.80 4.03 -0.99
N ARG A 411 6.63 3.82 -1.60
CA ARG A 411 6.49 3.71 -3.06
C ARG A 411 6.81 5.00 -3.81
N CYS A 412 6.64 6.16 -3.19
CA CYS A 412 6.74 7.47 -3.83
C CYS A 412 8.17 8.03 -3.90
N ILE A 413 9.20 7.33 -3.43
CA ILE A 413 10.58 7.80 -3.55
C ILE A 413 11.05 7.86 -5.00
N SER A 414 12.17 8.54 -5.24
CA SER A 414 12.73 8.75 -6.57
C SER A 414 13.42 7.51 -7.12
N GLY A 415 12.88 6.99 -8.22
CA GLY A 415 13.45 5.86 -8.94
C GLY A 415 12.71 5.60 -10.25
N ASP A 416 13.37 4.95 -11.18
CA ASP A 416 12.78 4.49 -12.42
C ASP A 416 11.75 3.38 -12.17
N PHE A 417 10.96 3.04 -13.17
CA PHE A 417 9.92 2.02 -13.06
C PHE A 417 10.46 0.64 -12.67
N LEU A 418 11.60 0.21 -13.22
CA LEU A 418 12.18 -1.11 -12.93
C LEU A 418 12.68 -1.23 -11.48
N PRO A 419 13.53 -0.32 -10.95
CA PRO A 419 13.88 -0.34 -9.54
C PRO A 419 12.66 -0.22 -8.61
N HIS A 420 11.67 0.60 -8.99
CA HIS A 420 10.43 0.75 -8.24
C HIS A 420 9.71 -0.59 -8.07
N ALA A 421 9.67 -1.44 -9.09
CA ALA A 421 9.07 -2.78 -9.02
C ALA A 421 9.77 -3.72 -8.01
N SER A 422 10.98 -3.35 -7.54
CA SER A 422 11.71 -4.05 -6.48
C SER A 422 11.52 -3.36 -5.12
N TYR A 423 11.90 -2.07 -4.98
CA TYR A 423 11.93 -1.42 -3.68
C TYR A 423 10.55 -1.06 -3.10
N ARG A 424 9.46 -1.15 -3.86
CA ARG A 424 8.10 -0.83 -3.42
C ARG A 424 7.53 -1.76 -2.35
N VAL A 425 8.18 -2.89 -2.07
CA VAL A 425 7.71 -3.82 -1.04
C VAL A 425 7.79 -3.21 0.36
N THR A 426 6.86 -3.63 1.21
CA THR A 426 6.64 -2.96 2.49
C THR A 426 7.80 -3.10 3.47
N GLY A 427 8.59 -4.18 3.38
CA GLY A 427 9.83 -4.30 4.16
C GLY A 427 10.85 -3.21 3.86
N SER A 428 11.01 -2.82 2.59
CA SER A 428 11.82 -1.65 2.22
C SER A 428 11.20 -0.35 2.72
N ALA A 429 9.87 -0.23 2.67
CA ALA A 429 9.16 0.97 3.12
C ALA A 429 9.37 1.26 4.60
N VAL A 430 9.33 0.24 5.48
CA VAL A 430 9.58 0.38 6.91
C VAL A 430 11.00 0.88 7.17
N ALA A 431 12.00 0.28 6.54
CA ALA A 431 13.39 0.69 6.72
C ALA A 431 13.65 2.13 6.20
N MET A 432 13.05 2.51 5.06
CA MET A 432 13.10 3.87 4.55
C MET A 432 12.45 4.87 5.51
N GLY A 433 11.26 4.53 6.04
CA GLY A 433 10.56 5.35 7.02
C GLY A 433 11.39 5.57 8.28
N ALA A 434 11.94 4.49 8.86
CA ALA A 434 12.79 4.59 10.06
C ALA A 434 13.99 5.50 9.83
N ALA A 435 14.68 5.35 8.71
CA ALA A 435 15.85 6.15 8.39
C ALA A 435 15.50 7.63 8.21
N ILE A 436 14.48 7.95 7.41
CA ILE A 436 14.14 9.35 7.11
C ILE A 436 13.49 10.06 8.32
N GLY A 437 12.73 9.34 9.15
CA GLY A 437 12.18 9.90 10.38
C GLY A 437 13.27 10.28 11.37
N THR A 438 14.23 9.37 11.59
CA THR A 438 15.41 9.67 12.42
C THR A 438 16.21 10.83 11.86
N TYR A 439 16.47 10.84 10.56
CA TYR A 439 17.21 11.91 9.90
C TYR A 439 16.54 13.28 10.06
N ALA A 440 15.21 13.36 9.83
CA ALA A 440 14.46 14.61 9.97
C ALA A 440 14.54 15.17 11.41
N ALA A 441 14.46 14.30 12.42
CA ALA A 441 14.62 14.71 13.81
C ALA A 441 16.06 15.19 14.12
N GLN A 442 17.09 14.51 13.60
CA GLN A 442 18.48 14.87 13.84
C GLN A 442 18.86 16.22 13.23
N ILE A 443 18.45 16.49 11.99
CA ILE A 443 18.73 17.79 11.36
C ILE A 443 17.95 18.94 11.99
N ASN A 444 16.82 18.64 12.64
CA ASN A 444 16.08 19.63 13.42
C ASN A 444 16.89 20.17 14.61
N HIS A 445 17.70 19.32 15.23
CA HIS A 445 18.56 19.74 16.36
C HIS A 445 19.84 20.46 15.93
N LEU A 446 20.28 20.27 14.68
CA LEU A 446 21.60 20.73 14.25
C LEU A 446 21.59 22.07 13.53
N ASP A 447 20.42 22.60 13.15
CA ASP A 447 20.27 23.81 12.30
C ASP A 447 21.20 23.79 11.05
N VAL A 448 21.58 22.58 10.61
CA VAL A 448 22.58 22.37 9.57
C VAL A 448 21.93 22.45 8.20
N PRO A 449 22.38 23.35 7.33
CA PRO A 449 21.97 23.31 5.94
C PRO A 449 22.42 21.98 5.30
N PHE A 450 21.60 21.43 4.40
CA PHE A 450 21.94 20.23 3.65
C PHE A 450 23.35 20.34 3.05
N PRO A 451 24.18 19.31 3.20
CA PRO A 451 25.45 19.29 2.47
C PRO A 451 25.15 19.26 0.97
N GLU A 452 25.41 20.37 0.29
CA GLU A 452 25.45 20.43 -1.16
C GLU A 452 26.67 19.66 -1.65
N LYS A 453 26.57 18.33 -1.70
CA LYS A 453 27.54 17.54 -2.48
C LYS A 453 27.03 17.41 -3.90
N THR A 454 27.48 18.32 -4.74
CA THR A 454 27.51 18.12 -6.18
C THR A 454 28.42 16.94 -6.49
N HIS A 455 27.82 15.83 -6.99
CA HIS A 455 28.64 14.81 -7.63
C HIS A 455 28.97 15.25 -9.06
N PRO A 456 30.20 15.06 -9.52
CA PRO A 456 30.49 15.17 -10.93
C PRO A 456 29.67 14.13 -11.70
N ARG A 457 29.26 14.50 -12.89
CA ARG A 457 28.44 13.76 -13.87
C ARG A 457 29.03 12.42 -14.21
#